data_c09d1b71b99f38e42e0f9ad24912143a
#
_entry.id   c09d1b71b99f38e42e0f9ad24912143a
#
_cell.length_a   1.000
_cell.length_b   1.000
_cell.length_c   1.000
_cell.angle_alpha   90.00
_cell.angle_beta   90.00
_cell.angle_gamma   90.00
#
_symmetry.space_group_name_H-M   'P 1'
#
loop_
_entity.id
_entity.type
_entity.pdbx_description
1 polymer ?
#
loop_
_entity_poly.entity_id
_entity_poly.type
_entity_poly.pdbx_seq_one_letter_code
_entity_poly.pdbx_strand_id
1 'polypeptide(L)'
;MRVWRWVWTFLLCLLVVSVLGFVKFNQIKAAIAFGESFPEPSETVQSIVVSQSQWQSTLSVMGEVVATRSLDLRNELEGVITHVGFISGAKVLKDSVLLQFDVENEAAQLAALQAQVSIVQLDVNRFSELLKSNASSQDQLDRAKAQLTIAKANVRALQSTINKKTLIAPFDAMVGLHQLEVGGFLSANTMITRLISVSEAVWIDFLIPQEHTNISEGDVVKVKSSSLLTDTHTAKVIAMSQEIDLASRNLGVRALWSNAPKQIKPGALIEVQLSVGDNLSVVKIPSVAVRYDAFGSYVFILNKDKNSDWRATRQTIEVQTKVNKTTIVTSGLSIGQTVASIGSSKLREGLLVNVAASDAGNTLNE
;
A
#
# COMPACT_ATOMS: atom_id res chain seq x y z
N MET A 1 -56.66 26.29 95.81
CA MET A 1 -57.28 26.24 94.49
C MET A 1 -56.36 26.72 93.29
N ARG A 2 -55.18 27.34 93.51
CA ARG A 2 -54.34 27.84 92.49
C ARG A 2 -53.40 26.78 91.82
N VAL A 3 -52.98 25.78 92.57
CA VAL A 3 -52.05 24.75 92.10
C VAL A 3 -52.69 23.79 91.03
N TRP A 4 -53.97 23.49 91.20
CA TRP A 4 -54.69 22.58 90.29
C TRP A 4 -54.88 23.15 88.87
N ARG A 5 -54.97 24.45 88.73
CA ARG A 5 -55.07 25.13 87.44
C ARG A 5 -53.73 25.03 86.64
N TRP A 6 -52.60 25.06 87.31
CA TRP A 6 -51.27 24.90 86.73
C TRP A 6 -51.02 23.45 86.31
N VAL A 7 -51.52 22.47 87.02
CA VAL A 7 -51.42 21.05 86.66
C VAL A 7 -52.20 20.78 85.33
N TRP A 8 -53.43 21.36 85.27
CA TRP A 8 -54.20 21.22 84.01
C TRP A 8 -53.59 21.92 82.81
N THR A 9 -53.01 23.07 82.94
CA THR A 9 -52.30 23.75 81.85
C THR A 9 -51.05 22.98 81.42
N PHE A 10 -50.33 22.40 82.41
CA PHE A 10 -49.14 21.56 82.09
C PHE A 10 -49.55 20.28 81.33
N LEU A 11 -50.63 19.66 81.74
CA LEU A 11 -51.14 18.46 81.07
C LEU A 11 -51.67 18.76 79.68
N LEU A 12 -52.29 19.91 79.47
CA LEU A 12 -52.75 20.38 78.19
C LEU A 12 -51.57 20.69 77.27
N CYS A 13 -50.53 21.36 77.75
CA CYS A 13 -49.29 21.59 77.00
C CYS A 13 -48.61 20.28 76.61
N LEU A 14 -48.53 19.32 77.53
CA LEU A 14 -47.91 18.01 77.25
C LEU A 14 -48.73 17.22 76.23
N LEU A 15 -50.04 17.31 76.26
CA LEU A 15 -50.93 16.72 75.28
C LEU A 15 -50.71 17.35 73.86
N VAL A 16 -50.62 18.70 73.81
CA VAL A 16 -50.37 19.41 72.56
C VAL A 16 -49.01 19.03 71.98
N VAL A 17 -47.93 18.98 72.76
CA VAL A 17 -46.60 18.55 72.31
C VAL A 17 -46.62 17.11 71.83
N SER A 18 -47.34 16.20 72.56
CA SER A 18 -47.48 14.79 72.14
C SER A 18 -48.21 14.65 70.78
N VAL A 19 -49.30 15.42 70.58
CA VAL A 19 -50.06 15.43 69.34
C VAL A 19 -49.19 16.02 68.20
N LEU A 20 -48.46 17.12 68.40
CA LEU A 20 -47.56 17.70 67.48
C LEU A 20 -46.40 16.74 67.13
N GLY A 21 -45.83 16.06 68.11
CA GLY A 21 -44.80 15.01 67.91
C GLY A 21 -45.30 13.86 67.04
N PHE A 22 -46.54 13.38 67.31
CA PHE A 22 -47.18 12.30 66.57
C PHE A 22 -47.48 12.72 65.10
N VAL A 23 -47.97 13.95 64.88
CA VAL A 23 -48.22 14.49 63.57
C VAL A 23 -46.90 14.63 62.78
N LYS A 24 -45.83 15.19 63.42
CA LYS A 24 -44.49 15.30 62.80
C LYS A 24 -43.89 13.95 62.50
N PHE A 25 -44.02 12.97 63.38
CA PHE A 25 -43.54 11.61 63.17
C PHE A 25 -44.21 10.94 61.95
N ASN A 26 -45.55 11.09 61.82
CA ASN A 26 -46.26 10.58 60.65
C ASN A 26 -45.93 11.35 59.37
N GLN A 27 -45.71 12.68 59.45
CA GLN A 27 -45.22 13.46 58.26
C GLN A 27 -43.85 13.01 57.83
N ILE A 28 -42.91 12.75 58.74
CA ILE A 28 -41.57 12.26 58.43
C ILE A 28 -41.62 10.86 57.79
N LYS A 29 -42.43 9.95 58.40
CA LYS A 29 -42.65 8.61 57.82
C LYS A 29 -43.28 8.66 56.44
N ALA A 30 -44.27 9.52 56.23
CA ALA A 30 -44.89 9.70 54.92
C ALA A 30 -43.90 10.30 53.91
N ALA A 31 -43.04 11.25 54.32
CA ALA A 31 -42.02 11.84 53.45
C ALA A 31 -40.93 10.82 53.07
N ILE A 32 -40.50 9.94 53.98
CA ILE A 32 -39.56 8.86 53.72
C ILE A 32 -40.17 7.84 52.74
N ALA A 33 -41.40 7.39 52.99
CA ALA A 33 -42.10 6.46 52.10
C ALA A 33 -42.39 7.05 50.74
N PHE A 34 -42.62 8.37 50.63
CA PHE A 34 -42.78 9.07 49.37
C PHE A 34 -41.44 9.17 48.63
N GLY A 35 -40.31 9.39 49.33
CA GLY A 35 -38.96 9.37 48.76
C GLY A 35 -38.54 8.00 48.20
N GLU A 36 -38.95 6.91 48.90
CA GLU A 36 -38.69 5.53 48.46
C GLU A 36 -39.60 5.07 47.30
N SER A 37 -40.69 5.79 47.00
CA SER A 37 -41.62 5.46 45.91
C SER A 37 -41.19 6.01 44.53
N PHE A 38 -40.17 6.86 44.49
CA PHE A 38 -39.64 7.28 43.19
C PHE A 38 -38.81 6.17 42.57
N PRO A 39 -39.10 5.76 41.31
CA PRO A 39 -38.29 4.78 40.64
C PRO A 39 -36.86 5.31 40.52
N GLU A 40 -35.87 4.43 40.80
CA GLU A 40 -34.47 4.77 40.66
C GLU A 40 -34.21 5.27 39.22
N PRO A 41 -33.53 6.41 39.05
CA PRO A 41 -33.24 6.91 37.71
C PRO A 41 -32.50 5.84 36.90
N SER A 42 -33.01 5.53 35.74
CA SER A 42 -32.42 4.54 34.85
C SER A 42 -32.23 5.13 33.44
N GLU A 43 -31.19 4.69 32.74
CA GLU A 43 -30.92 5.06 31.37
C GLU A 43 -30.92 3.83 30.45
N THR A 44 -31.41 4.02 29.22
CA THR A 44 -31.40 2.95 28.23
C THR A 44 -30.18 3.07 27.36
N VAL A 45 -29.41 1.98 27.22
CA VAL A 45 -28.21 1.92 26.37
C VAL A 45 -28.17 0.64 25.54
N GLN A 46 -27.47 0.69 24.43
CA GLN A 46 -27.07 -0.53 23.75
C GLN A 46 -25.79 -1.08 24.37
N SER A 47 -25.63 -2.38 24.37
CA SER A 47 -24.45 -3.05 24.89
C SER A 47 -23.79 -3.91 23.82
N ILE A 48 -22.49 -4.14 23.99
CA ILE A 48 -21.72 -5.11 23.22
C ILE A 48 -20.99 -6.04 24.18
N VAL A 49 -20.81 -7.30 23.76
CA VAL A 49 -19.97 -8.24 24.48
C VAL A 49 -18.55 -8.17 23.93
N VAL A 50 -17.60 -8.01 24.82
CA VAL A 50 -16.17 -7.92 24.50
C VAL A 50 -15.69 -9.26 23.95
N SER A 51 -15.14 -9.24 22.74
CA SER A 51 -14.49 -10.40 22.10
C SER A 51 -13.03 -10.10 21.78
N GLN A 52 -12.21 -11.13 21.83
CA GLN A 52 -10.81 -11.05 21.42
C GLN A 52 -10.71 -10.92 19.91
N SER A 53 -9.81 -10.08 19.44
CA SER A 53 -9.51 -9.91 18.03
C SER A 53 -8.01 -9.74 17.83
N GLN A 54 -7.50 -10.21 16.73
CA GLN A 54 -6.14 -9.90 16.30
C GLN A 54 -6.13 -8.54 15.59
N TRP A 55 -5.13 -7.76 15.88
CA TRP A 55 -4.92 -6.48 15.23
C TRP A 55 -3.43 -6.23 15.00
N GLN A 56 -3.13 -5.73 13.83
CA GLN A 56 -1.80 -5.32 13.45
C GLN A 56 -1.86 -3.90 12.91
N SER A 57 -0.90 -3.08 13.26
CA SER A 57 -0.83 -1.69 12.75
C SER A 57 -0.67 -1.69 11.24
N THR A 58 -1.31 -0.76 10.58
CA THR A 58 -1.23 -0.61 9.13
C THR A 58 -0.54 0.70 8.82
N LEU A 59 0.50 0.64 8.01
CA LEU A 59 1.18 1.79 7.44
C LEU A 59 0.69 2.00 6.01
N SER A 60 0.23 3.21 5.70
CA SER A 60 -0.13 3.61 4.34
C SER A 60 0.96 4.52 3.78
N VAL A 61 1.52 4.15 2.65
CA VAL A 61 2.55 4.92 1.92
C VAL A 61 2.14 5.09 0.46
N MET A 62 2.67 6.12 -0.18
CA MET A 62 2.50 6.29 -1.62
C MET A 62 3.58 5.52 -2.36
N GLY A 63 3.18 4.76 -3.37
CA GLY A 63 4.05 4.06 -4.29
C GLY A 63 3.84 4.53 -5.72
N GLU A 64 4.86 4.33 -6.55
CA GLU A 64 4.83 4.60 -7.99
C GLU A 64 4.76 3.28 -8.76
N VAL A 65 3.89 3.23 -9.76
CA VAL A 65 3.81 2.09 -10.67
C VAL A 65 4.94 2.17 -11.70
N VAL A 66 5.73 1.12 -11.78
CA VAL A 66 6.86 1.01 -12.70
C VAL A 66 6.64 -0.17 -13.65
N ALA A 67 6.91 0.05 -14.93
CA ALA A 67 6.87 -1.05 -15.91
C ALA A 67 7.95 -2.10 -15.62
N THR A 68 7.64 -3.39 -15.81
CA THR A 68 8.62 -4.47 -15.63
C THR A 68 9.79 -4.38 -16.62
N ARG A 69 9.58 -3.76 -17.78
CA ARG A 69 10.64 -3.40 -18.76
C ARG A 69 10.29 -2.06 -19.37
N SER A 70 11.24 -1.15 -19.34
CA SER A 70 11.17 0.16 -20.00
C SER A 70 12.53 0.48 -20.61
N LEU A 71 12.53 1.01 -21.82
CA LEU A 71 13.73 1.38 -22.54
C LEU A 71 13.53 2.72 -23.24
N ASP A 72 14.40 3.68 -22.96
CA ASP A 72 14.53 4.89 -23.77
C ASP A 72 15.32 4.54 -25.01
N LEU A 73 14.62 4.35 -26.14
CA LEU A 73 15.24 4.02 -27.43
C LEU A 73 16.01 5.23 -27.94
N ARG A 74 17.31 5.04 -28.18
CA ARG A 74 18.21 6.04 -28.74
C ARG A 74 18.95 5.46 -29.92
N ASN A 75 19.27 6.30 -30.92
CA ASN A 75 20.15 5.92 -32.00
C ASN A 75 21.62 6.00 -31.54
N GLU A 76 22.46 5.03 -31.99
CA GLU A 76 23.90 5.07 -31.73
C GLU A 76 24.64 5.96 -32.72
N LEU A 77 24.17 5.99 -33.95
CA LEU A 77 24.79 6.72 -35.08
C LEU A 77 23.83 7.77 -35.62
N GLU A 78 24.39 8.82 -36.18
CA GLU A 78 23.63 9.85 -36.89
C GLU A 78 23.22 9.38 -38.28
N GLY A 79 22.21 10.00 -38.86
CA GLY A 79 21.79 9.74 -40.22
C GLY A 79 20.46 10.34 -40.61
N VAL A 80 20.14 10.22 -41.91
CA VAL A 80 18.84 10.59 -42.44
C VAL A 80 17.90 9.40 -42.34
N ILE A 81 16.67 9.64 -41.88
CA ILE A 81 15.62 8.63 -41.72
C ILE A 81 15.09 8.23 -43.10
N THR A 82 15.14 6.94 -43.43
CA THR A 82 14.54 6.37 -44.65
C THR A 82 13.24 5.65 -44.40
N HIS A 83 13.07 5.13 -43.17
CA HIS A 83 11.83 4.39 -42.78
C HIS A 83 11.53 4.55 -41.31
N VAL A 84 10.23 4.76 -40.99
CA VAL A 84 9.66 4.74 -39.64
C VAL A 84 8.61 3.64 -39.62
N GLY A 85 8.88 2.54 -38.92
CA GLY A 85 8.06 1.31 -38.89
C GLY A 85 7.01 1.24 -37.78
N PHE A 86 6.72 2.35 -37.09
CA PHE A 86 5.77 2.36 -35.96
C PHE A 86 4.97 3.67 -35.91
N ILE A 87 3.86 3.62 -35.23
CA ILE A 87 3.00 4.78 -34.93
C ILE A 87 3.02 5.04 -33.43
N SER A 88 2.97 6.31 -33.03
CA SER A 88 2.87 6.71 -31.63
C SER A 88 1.71 6.00 -30.91
N GLY A 89 1.99 5.37 -29.78
CA GLY A 89 1.00 4.62 -28.99
C GLY A 89 0.70 3.21 -29.52
N ALA A 90 1.29 2.77 -30.62
CA ALA A 90 1.06 1.43 -31.16
C ALA A 90 1.83 0.34 -30.39
N LYS A 91 1.33 -0.89 -30.49
CA LYS A 91 2.05 -2.07 -30.04
C LYS A 91 3.00 -2.54 -31.15
N VAL A 92 4.25 -2.80 -30.77
CA VAL A 92 5.28 -3.38 -31.65
C VAL A 92 5.72 -4.74 -31.09
N LEU A 93 6.08 -5.64 -31.99
CA LEU A 93 6.58 -6.96 -31.63
C LEU A 93 8.11 -6.92 -31.52
N LYS A 94 8.64 -7.83 -30.74
CA LYS A 94 10.08 -8.06 -30.67
C LYS A 94 10.65 -8.26 -32.07
N ASP A 95 11.86 -7.77 -32.31
CA ASP A 95 12.63 -7.84 -33.56
C ASP A 95 11.99 -7.09 -34.75
N SER A 96 10.84 -6.41 -34.59
CA SER A 96 10.31 -5.52 -35.65
C SER A 96 11.20 -4.30 -35.85
N VAL A 97 11.37 -3.89 -37.09
CA VAL A 97 12.13 -2.69 -37.46
C VAL A 97 11.34 -1.47 -37.06
N LEU A 98 11.93 -0.63 -36.20
CA LEU A 98 11.33 0.61 -35.69
C LEU A 98 11.81 1.81 -36.53
N LEU A 99 13.09 1.90 -36.81
CA LEU A 99 13.68 3.02 -37.52
C LEU A 99 14.79 2.51 -38.40
N GLN A 100 14.90 3.06 -39.60
CA GLN A 100 16.02 2.78 -40.51
C GLN A 100 16.58 4.10 -41.01
N PHE A 101 17.90 4.21 -40.95
CA PHE A 101 18.66 5.29 -41.55
C PHE A 101 19.15 4.93 -42.96
N ASP A 102 19.52 5.93 -43.72
CA ASP A 102 20.19 5.75 -45.00
C ASP A 102 21.52 5.00 -44.82
N VAL A 103 21.71 3.94 -45.61
CA VAL A 103 22.88 3.07 -45.59
C VAL A 103 23.48 2.89 -47.01
N GLU A 104 23.05 3.69 -47.97
CA GLU A 104 23.46 3.50 -49.39
C GLU A 104 24.98 3.57 -49.55
N ASN A 105 25.63 4.54 -48.93
CA ASN A 105 27.09 4.68 -48.98
C ASN A 105 27.80 3.51 -48.29
N GLU A 106 27.35 3.10 -47.12
CA GLU A 106 27.91 1.95 -46.38
C GLU A 106 27.68 0.64 -47.14
N ALA A 107 26.53 0.47 -47.79
CA ALA A 107 26.23 -0.70 -48.58
C ALA A 107 27.18 -0.80 -49.81
N ALA A 108 27.43 0.31 -50.49
CA ALA A 108 28.41 0.35 -51.61
C ALA A 108 29.83 0.03 -51.12
N GLN A 109 30.25 0.58 -50.00
CA GLN A 109 31.54 0.30 -49.37
C GLN A 109 31.66 -1.16 -48.90
N LEU A 110 30.57 -1.75 -48.36
CA LEU A 110 30.52 -3.15 -47.98
C LEU A 110 30.75 -4.07 -49.18
N ALA A 111 30.11 -3.78 -50.32
CA ALA A 111 30.32 -4.53 -51.55
C ALA A 111 31.79 -4.47 -52.01
N ALA A 112 32.45 -3.32 -51.94
CA ALA A 112 33.86 -3.18 -52.26
C ALA A 112 34.77 -4.01 -51.31
N LEU A 113 34.51 -3.99 -50.00
CA LEU A 113 35.26 -4.80 -49.04
C LEU A 113 35.02 -6.31 -49.22
N GLN A 114 33.82 -6.73 -49.61
CA GLN A 114 33.51 -8.14 -49.92
C GLN A 114 34.25 -8.59 -51.17
N ALA A 115 34.37 -7.74 -52.21
CA ALA A 115 35.19 -8.02 -53.38
C ALA A 115 36.69 -8.16 -53.02
N GLN A 116 37.19 -7.31 -52.10
CA GLN A 116 38.57 -7.42 -51.60
C GLN A 116 38.79 -8.76 -50.85
N VAL A 117 37.85 -9.22 -50.02
CA VAL A 117 37.90 -10.54 -49.36
C VAL A 117 38.00 -11.64 -50.41
N SER A 118 37.24 -11.54 -51.51
CA SER A 118 37.26 -12.54 -52.59
C SER A 118 38.64 -12.60 -53.28
N ILE A 119 39.26 -11.45 -53.55
CA ILE A 119 40.59 -11.39 -54.13
C ILE A 119 41.65 -12.03 -53.24
N VAL A 120 41.66 -11.62 -51.95
CA VAL A 120 42.63 -12.14 -50.97
C VAL A 120 42.41 -13.64 -50.71
N GLN A 121 41.18 -14.11 -50.80
CA GLN A 121 40.86 -15.55 -50.67
C GLN A 121 41.46 -16.35 -51.86
N LEU A 122 41.41 -15.80 -53.06
CA LEU A 122 42.06 -16.42 -54.23
C LEU A 122 43.59 -16.50 -54.07
N ASP A 123 44.23 -15.47 -53.49
CA ASP A 123 45.63 -15.49 -53.17
C ASP A 123 46.02 -16.58 -52.17
N VAL A 124 45.20 -16.73 -51.05
CA VAL A 124 45.41 -17.83 -50.13
C VAL A 124 45.31 -19.18 -50.79
N ASN A 125 44.30 -19.38 -51.61
CA ASN A 125 44.12 -20.63 -52.37
C ASN A 125 45.32 -20.89 -53.31
N ARG A 126 45.77 -19.85 -54.02
CA ARG A 126 46.93 -19.92 -54.90
C ARG A 126 48.22 -20.30 -54.17
N PHE A 127 48.56 -19.59 -53.05
CA PHE A 127 49.75 -19.91 -52.30
C PHE A 127 49.65 -21.28 -51.62
N SER A 128 48.43 -21.70 -51.21
CA SER A 128 48.19 -23.05 -50.68
C SER A 128 48.54 -24.15 -51.73
N GLU A 129 48.16 -23.96 -52.99
CA GLU A 129 48.47 -24.90 -54.06
C GLU A 129 49.97 -24.85 -54.47
N LEU A 130 50.59 -23.65 -54.53
CA LEU A 130 52.00 -23.49 -54.77
C LEU A 130 52.88 -24.11 -53.70
N LEU A 131 52.44 -24.04 -52.45
CA LEU A 131 53.12 -24.69 -51.33
C LEU A 131 53.11 -26.23 -51.46
N LYS A 132 51.97 -26.83 -51.86
CA LYS A 132 51.90 -28.27 -52.16
C LYS A 132 52.87 -28.74 -53.22
N SER A 133 53.15 -27.87 -54.25
CA SER A 133 54.08 -28.13 -55.31
C SER A 133 55.52 -27.67 -54.98
N ASN A 134 55.85 -27.29 -53.73
CA ASN A 134 57.13 -26.70 -53.33
C ASN A 134 57.54 -25.43 -54.13
N ALA A 135 56.58 -24.71 -54.68
CA ALA A 135 56.82 -23.51 -55.49
C ALA A 135 56.55 -22.20 -54.67
N SER A 136 56.24 -22.26 -53.36
CA SER A 136 56.08 -21.14 -52.49
C SER A 136 56.60 -21.48 -51.10
N SER A 137 56.81 -20.47 -50.25
CA SER A 137 57.20 -20.62 -48.85
C SER A 137 55.97 -20.61 -47.87
N GLN A 138 56.12 -21.28 -46.75
CA GLN A 138 55.12 -21.23 -45.66
C GLN A 138 54.84 -19.77 -45.20
N ASP A 139 55.89 -18.92 -45.18
CA ASP A 139 55.76 -17.50 -44.85
C ASP A 139 54.78 -16.73 -45.76
N GLN A 140 54.87 -17.01 -47.13
CA GLN A 140 53.96 -16.39 -48.08
C GLN A 140 52.49 -16.81 -47.87
N LEU A 141 52.21 -18.09 -47.56
CA LEU A 141 50.87 -18.57 -47.23
C LEU A 141 50.36 -17.96 -45.92
N ASP A 142 51.24 -17.88 -44.93
CA ASP A 142 50.81 -17.33 -43.62
C ASP A 142 50.53 -15.82 -43.72
N ARG A 143 51.30 -15.06 -44.52
CA ARG A 143 51.01 -13.65 -44.83
C ARG A 143 49.68 -13.51 -45.60
N ALA A 144 49.42 -14.35 -46.57
CA ALA A 144 48.15 -14.32 -47.30
C ALA A 144 46.95 -14.63 -46.40
N LYS A 145 47.07 -15.60 -45.48
CA LYS A 145 46.06 -15.90 -44.46
C LYS A 145 45.83 -14.75 -43.49
N ALA A 146 46.91 -14.09 -43.05
CA ALA A 146 46.81 -12.91 -42.18
C ALA A 146 46.07 -11.77 -42.91
N GLN A 147 46.39 -11.52 -44.18
CA GLN A 147 45.72 -10.50 -44.99
C GLN A 147 44.21 -10.80 -45.19
N LEU A 148 43.85 -12.08 -45.39
CA LEU A 148 42.46 -12.53 -45.46
C LEU A 148 41.70 -12.26 -44.16
N THR A 149 42.37 -12.53 -43.04
CA THR A 149 41.79 -12.27 -41.71
C THR A 149 41.48 -10.78 -41.51
N ILE A 150 42.40 -9.90 -41.91
CA ILE A 150 42.24 -8.44 -41.88
C ILE A 150 41.05 -8.02 -42.80
N ALA A 151 41.01 -8.50 -44.03
CA ALA A 151 39.94 -8.18 -44.98
C ALA A 151 38.55 -8.60 -44.44
N LYS A 152 38.44 -9.81 -43.88
CA LYS A 152 37.22 -10.29 -43.22
C LYS A 152 36.84 -9.47 -41.98
N ALA A 153 37.81 -8.99 -41.21
CA ALA A 153 37.56 -8.10 -40.08
C ALA A 153 36.94 -6.75 -40.49
N ASN A 154 37.46 -6.17 -41.58
CA ASN A 154 36.94 -4.91 -42.17
C ASN A 154 35.48 -5.05 -42.63
N VAL A 155 35.12 -6.17 -43.27
CA VAL A 155 33.73 -6.48 -43.65
C VAL A 155 32.85 -6.55 -42.42
N ARG A 156 33.28 -7.27 -41.37
CA ARG A 156 32.48 -7.37 -40.10
C ARG A 156 32.32 -6.02 -39.43
N ALA A 157 33.34 -5.19 -39.40
CA ALA A 157 33.28 -3.85 -38.83
C ALA A 157 32.23 -2.98 -39.53
N LEU A 158 32.26 -2.93 -40.89
CA LEU A 158 31.28 -2.14 -41.61
C LEU A 158 29.85 -2.72 -41.54
N GLN A 159 29.71 -4.04 -41.54
CA GLN A 159 28.43 -4.70 -41.35
C GLN A 159 27.82 -4.35 -39.97
N SER A 160 28.66 -4.25 -38.93
CA SER A 160 28.21 -3.79 -37.59
C SER A 160 27.71 -2.35 -37.63
N THR A 161 28.38 -1.47 -38.38
CA THR A 161 27.94 -0.07 -38.60
C THR A 161 26.57 -0.02 -39.28
N ILE A 162 26.35 -0.81 -40.34
CA ILE A 162 25.07 -0.90 -41.04
C ILE A 162 23.99 -1.43 -40.11
N ASN A 163 24.28 -2.47 -39.32
CA ASN A 163 23.31 -3.03 -38.36
C ASN A 163 22.88 -2.00 -37.32
N LYS A 164 23.77 -1.12 -36.83
CA LYS A 164 23.48 -0.05 -35.92
C LYS A 164 22.60 1.07 -36.49
N LYS A 165 22.55 1.19 -37.81
CA LYS A 165 21.66 2.11 -38.53
C LYS A 165 20.23 1.59 -38.69
N THR A 166 19.96 0.35 -38.28
CA THR A 166 18.62 -0.23 -38.22
C THR A 166 18.25 -0.51 -36.76
N LEU A 167 17.28 0.21 -36.26
CA LEU A 167 16.80 0.05 -34.86
C LEU A 167 15.63 -0.92 -34.83
N ILE A 168 15.74 -1.93 -34.00
CA ILE A 168 14.70 -2.96 -33.83
C ILE A 168 14.16 -2.95 -32.39
N ALA A 169 12.94 -3.44 -32.19
CA ALA A 169 12.35 -3.60 -30.88
C ALA A 169 13.00 -4.77 -30.13
N PRO A 170 13.58 -4.56 -28.93
CA PRO A 170 14.25 -5.63 -28.19
C PRO A 170 13.27 -6.58 -27.47
N PHE A 171 12.01 -6.16 -27.34
CA PHE A 171 10.91 -6.92 -26.72
C PHE A 171 9.56 -6.37 -27.22
N ASP A 172 8.47 -7.11 -26.97
CA ASP A 172 7.11 -6.67 -27.26
C ASP A 172 6.78 -5.43 -26.41
N ALA A 173 6.50 -4.31 -27.05
CA ALA A 173 6.34 -3.03 -26.37
C ALA A 173 5.19 -2.20 -26.92
N MET A 174 4.68 -1.32 -26.06
CA MET A 174 3.95 -0.12 -26.47
C MET A 174 4.95 1.00 -26.70
N VAL A 175 4.81 1.66 -27.84
CA VAL A 175 5.70 2.79 -28.22
C VAL A 175 5.14 4.09 -27.65
N GLY A 176 6.01 4.91 -27.10
CA GLY A 176 5.66 6.26 -26.67
C GLY A 176 5.37 7.21 -27.83
N LEU A 177 5.17 8.49 -27.52
CA LEU A 177 4.97 9.53 -28.54
C LEU A 177 6.31 9.84 -29.22
N HIS A 178 6.27 10.12 -30.53
CA HIS A 178 7.40 10.57 -31.31
C HIS A 178 6.98 11.60 -32.34
N GLN A 179 7.97 12.34 -32.89
CA GLN A 179 7.80 13.35 -33.94
C GLN A 179 8.78 13.07 -35.10
N LEU A 180 8.96 11.79 -35.43
CA LEU A 180 9.89 11.38 -36.50
C LEU A 180 9.20 11.41 -37.86
N GLU A 181 9.91 11.92 -38.85
CA GLU A 181 9.48 11.93 -40.27
C GLU A 181 10.57 11.39 -41.16
N VAL A 182 10.17 10.70 -42.24
CA VAL A 182 11.09 10.24 -43.29
C VAL A 182 11.72 11.47 -43.94
N GLY A 183 13.04 11.41 -44.17
CA GLY A 183 13.85 12.53 -44.67
C GLY A 183 14.43 13.42 -43.56
N GLY A 184 13.96 13.26 -42.29
CA GLY A 184 14.55 13.96 -41.15
C GLY A 184 15.96 13.47 -40.81
N PHE A 185 16.81 14.38 -40.34
CA PHE A 185 18.16 14.06 -39.86
C PHE A 185 18.13 13.91 -38.32
N LEU A 186 18.73 12.84 -37.80
CA LEU A 186 18.96 12.65 -36.38
C LEU A 186 20.43 12.61 -36.03
N SER A 187 20.85 13.38 -35.06
CA SER A 187 22.18 13.30 -34.46
C SER A 187 22.34 12.04 -33.61
N ALA A 188 23.56 11.58 -33.41
CA ALA A 188 23.85 10.43 -32.56
C ALA A 188 23.33 10.65 -31.13
N ASN A 189 22.91 9.57 -30.43
CA ASN A 189 22.38 9.55 -29.05
C ASN A 189 21.09 10.39 -28.85
N THR A 190 20.33 10.65 -29.94
CA THR A 190 19.03 11.32 -29.83
C THR A 190 17.99 10.34 -29.28
N MET A 191 17.18 10.78 -28.31
CA MET A 191 16.05 10.01 -27.80
C MET A 191 14.94 9.97 -28.83
N ILE A 192 14.59 8.78 -29.27
CA ILE A 192 13.59 8.54 -30.33
C ILE A 192 12.21 8.40 -29.71
N THR A 193 12.08 7.48 -28.79
CA THR A 193 10.84 7.18 -28.08
C THR A 193 11.12 6.30 -26.86
N ARG A 194 10.14 6.16 -25.97
CA ARG A 194 10.18 5.18 -24.86
C ARG A 194 9.39 3.95 -25.24
N LEU A 195 10.00 2.78 -25.06
CA LEU A 195 9.35 1.49 -25.19
C LEU A 195 8.97 0.97 -23.82
N ILE A 196 7.72 0.59 -23.65
CA ILE A 196 7.19 0.02 -22.39
C ILE A 196 6.66 -1.37 -22.69
N SER A 197 7.06 -2.38 -21.91
CA SER A 197 6.65 -3.76 -22.14
C SER A 197 5.13 -3.92 -22.04
N VAL A 198 4.57 -4.74 -22.92
CA VAL A 198 3.17 -5.17 -22.86
C VAL A 198 3.08 -6.33 -21.87
N SER A 199 2.91 -6.03 -20.59
CA SER A 199 2.76 -7.00 -19.51
C SER A 199 1.58 -6.62 -18.64
N GLU A 200 0.83 -7.61 -18.16
CA GLU A 200 -0.21 -7.41 -17.14
C GLU A 200 0.42 -7.26 -15.75
N ALA A 201 1.71 -7.60 -15.60
CA ALA A 201 2.44 -7.40 -14.37
C ALA A 201 3.18 -6.05 -14.40
N VAL A 202 3.10 -5.33 -13.29
CA VAL A 202 3.85 -4.09 -13.03
C VAL A 202 4.58 -4.18 -11.71
N TRP A 203 5.61 -3.39 -11.55
CA TRP A 203 6.24 -3.16 -10.27
C TRP A 203 5.59 -1.96 -9.57
N ILE A 204 5.65 -1.99 -8.26
CA ILE A 204 5.28 -0.88 -7.40
C ILE A 204 6.49 -0.57 -6.56
N ASP A 205 7.07 0.59 -6.76
CA ASP A 205 8.19 1.07 -5.97
C ASP A 205 7.65 2.04 -4.92
N PHE A 206 7.96 1.80 -3.65
CA PHE A 206 7.53 2.64 -2.54
C PHE A 206 8.61 2.71 -1.46
N LEU A 207 8.50 3.73 -0.62
CA LEU A 207 9.45 4.00 0.45
C LEU A 207 8.78 3.75 1.80
N ILE A 208 9.48 3.06 2.69
CA ILE A 208 9.02 2.84 4.06
C ILE A 208 10.00 3.48 5.06
N PRO A 209 9.51 4.12 6.13
CA PRO A 209 10.37 4.65 7.18
C PRO A 209 11.22 3.55 7.85
N GLN A 210 12.45 3.89 8.24
CA GLN A 210 13.40 2.96 8.87
C GLN A 210 12.84 2.27 10.14
N GLU A 211 11.84 2.87 10.78
CA GLU A 211 11.18 2.33 11.98
C GLU A 211 10.33 1.07 11.68
N HIS A 212 10.00 0.84 10.41
CA HIS A 212 9.11 -0.22 9.96
C HIS A 212 9.78 -1.21 8.99
N THR A 213 11.08 -1.45 9.17
CA THR A 213 11.88 -2.33 8.29
C THR A 213 11.63 -3.82 8.48
N ASN A 214 10.69 -4.22 9.33
CA ASN A 214 10.31 -5.64 9.56
C ASN A 214 9.53 -6.27 8.40
N ILE A 215 9.54 -5.64 7.22
CA ILE A 215 9.00 -6.21 5.99
C ILE A 215 10.03 -7.15 5.36
N SER A 216 9.56 -8.24 4.74
CA SER A 216 10.41 -9.26 4.12
C SER A 216 10.00 -9.54 2.68
N GLU A 217 10.92 -10.08 1.89
CA GLU A 217 10.57 -10.62 0.58
C GLU A 217 9.51 -11.72 0.73
N GLY A 218 8.48 -11.62 -0.11
CA GLY A 218 7.35 -12.53 -0.05
C GLY A 218 6.12 -11.97 0.65
N ASP A 219 6.26 -10.90 1.43
CA ASP A 219 5.14 -10.25 2.11
C ASP A 219 4.12 -9.70 1.11
N VAL A 220 2.85 -9.77 1.51
CA VAL A 220 1.74 -9.28 0.70
C VAL A 220 1.31 -7.91 1.19
N VAL A 221 1.32 -6.94 0.30
CA VAL A 221 0.83 -5.59 0.54
C VAL A 221 -0.49 -5.35 -0.18
N LYS A 222 -1.37 -4.56 0.41
CA LYS A 222 -2.61 -4.14 -0.22
C LYS A 222 -2.37 -2.87 -1.02
N VAL A 223 -2.97 -2.82 -2.21
CA VAL A 223 -2.82 -1.72 -3.15
C VAL A 223 -4.18 -1.10 -3.42
N LYS A 224 -4.26 0.21 -3.28
CA LYS A 224 -5.45 1.01 -3.61
C LYS A 224 -5.08 2.10 -4.61
N SER A 225 -5.90 2.25 -5.63
CA SER A 225 -5.76 3.33 -6.60
C SER A 225 -7.01 4.20 -6.59
N SER A 226 -6.83 5.52 -6.61
CA SER A 226 -7.95 6.46 -6.74
C SER A 226 -8.70 6.32 -8.07
N SER A 227 -8.06 5.73 -9.08
CA SER A 227 -8.67 5.44 -10.38
C SER A 227 -9.54 4.17 -10.38
N LEU A 228 -9.45 3.34 -9.33
CA LEU A 228 -10.19 2.09 -9.16
C LEU A 228 -11.08 2.26 -7.93
N LEU A 229 -12.33 2.66 -8.13
CA LEU A 229 -13.24 3.15 -7.09
C LEU A 229 -13.58 2.16 -5.97
N THR A 230 -13.29 0.86 -6.09
CA THR A 230 -13.82 -0.14 -5.14
C THR A 230 -12.91 -1.33 -4.83
N ASP A 231 -11.84 -1.61 -5.58
CA ASP A 231 -11.10 -2.86 -5.39
C ASP A 231 -9.77 -2.64 -4.67
N THR A 232 -9.62 -3.31 -3.54
CA THR A 232 -8.32 -3.50 -2.91
C THR A 232 -7.63 -4.66 -3.60
N HIS A 233 -6.54 -4.37 -4.29
CA HIS A 233 -5.69 -5.37 -4.91
C HIS A 233 -4.54 -5.77 -3.99
N THR A 234 -3.83 -6.82 -4.34
CA THR A 234 -2.66 -7.27 -3.61
C THR A 234 -1.44 -7.32 -4.52
N ALA A 235 -0.30 -6.93 -3.97
CA ALA A 235 1.01 -7.07 -4.60
C ALA A 235 1.95 -7.81 -3.64
N LYS A 236 2.95 -8.49 -4.18
CA LYS A 236 3.92 -9.25 -3.40
C LYS A 236 5.27 -8.55 -3.41
N VAL A 237 5.86 -8.34 -2.25
CA VAL A 237 7.22 -7.79 -2.12
C VAL A 237 8.22 -8.76 -2.77
N ILE A 238 9.02 -8.26 -3.70
CA ILE A 238 10.00 -9.06 -4.45
C ILE A 238 11.45 -8.62 -4.21
N ALA A 239 11.65 -7.38 -3.76
CA ALA A 239 12.97 -6.86 -3.47
C ALA A 239 12.90 -5.69 -2.51
N MET A 240 13.98 -5.48 -1.77
CA MET A 240 14.19 -4.32 -0.91
C MET A 240 15.60 -3.78 -1.14
N SER A 241 15.75 -2.47 -0.96
CA SER A 241 17.06 -1.83 -0.96
C SER A 241 17.92 -2.42 0.15
N GLN A 242 19.21 -2.60 -0.10
CA GLN A 242 20.16 -3.06 0.92
C GLN A 242 20.64 -1.90 1.81
N GLU A 243 20.30 -0.68 1.47
CA GLU A 243 20.73 0.52 2.14
C GLU A 243 19.55 1.46 2.38
N ILE A 244 19.51 2.08 3.55
CA ILE A 244 18.58 3.13 3.90
C ILE A 244 19.10 4.43 3.31
N ASP A 245 18.27 5.13 2.56
CA ASP A 245 18.59 6.45 2.04
C ASP A 245 18.86 7.44 3.20
N LEU A 246 20.05 8.01 3.22
CA LEU A 246 20.50 8.86 4.31
C LEU A 246 19.75 10.19 4.40
N ALA A 247 19.23 10.70 3.27
CA ALA A 247 18.54 11.98 3.22
C ALA A 247 17.08 11.85 3.68
N SER A 248 16.39 10.82 3.21
CA SER A 248 14.96 10.59 3.52
C SER A 248 14.72 9.67 4.72
N ARG A 249 15.76 8.91 5.17
CA ARG A 249 15.67 7.87 6.21
C ARG A 249 14.65 6.79 5.89
N ASN A 250 14.45 6.51 4.61
CA ASN A 250 13.52 5.51 4.11
C ASN A 250 14.25 4.33 3.47
N LEU A 251 13.62 3.16 3.53
CA LEU A 251 14.03 1.96 2.82
C LEU A 251 13.19 1.83 1.55
N GLY A 252 13.84 1.65 0.40
CA GLY A 252 13.18 1.39 -0.87
C GLY A 252 12.67 -0.05 -0.93
N VAL A 253 11.42 -0.23 -1.31
CA VAL A 253 10.77 -1.55 -1.44
C VAL A 253 10.12 -1.64 -2.81
N ARG A 254 10.25 -2.79 -3.45
CA ARG A 254 9.60 -3.13 -4.72
C ARG A 254 8.65 -4.31 -4.54
N ALA A 255 7.41 -4.11 -4.93
CA ALA A 255 6.42 -5.18 -4.98
C ALA A 255 6.00 -5.49 -6.42
N LEU A 256 5.64 -6.73 -6.68
CA LEU A 256 5.09 -7.20 -7.95
C LEU A 256 3.57 -7.26 -7.87
N TRP A 257 2.90 -6.51 -8.73
CA TRP A 257 1.47 -6.60 -8.96
C TRP A 257 1.22 -7.38 -10.25
N SER A 258 0.90 -8.68 -10.14
CA SER A 258 0.87 -9.61 -11.27
C SER A 258 -0.30 -9.38 -12.23
N ASN A 259 -1.46 -8.93 -11.74
CA ASN A 259 -2.67 -8.72 -12.54
C ASN A 259 -3.13 -7.26 -12.39
N ALA A 260 -2.30 -6.33 -12.80
CA ALA A 260 -2.63 -4.91 -12.76
C ALA A 260 -3.70 -4.58 -13.81
N PRO A 261 -4.76 -3.85 -13.44
CA PRO A 261 -5.76 -3.39 -14.40
C PRO A 261 -5.13 -2.54 -15.51
N LYS A 262 -5.58 -2.70 -16.75
CA LYS A 262 -5.04 -2.00 -17.93
C LYS A 262 -5.15 -0.47 -17.87
N GLN A 263 -6.03 0.04 -16.99
CA GLN A 263 -6.19 1.47 -16.73
C GLN A 263 -4.99 2.06 -15.96
N ILE A 264 -4.28 1.23 -15.20
CA ILE A 264 -3.11 1.65 -14.44
C ILE A 264 -1.91 1.72 -15.38
N LYS A 265 -1.36 2.91 -15.53
CA LYS A 265 -0.19 3.13 -16.38
C LYS A 265 1.06 3.31 -15.51
N PRO A 266 2.23 2.89 -15.99
CA PRO A 266 3.51 3.26 -15.38
C PRO A 266 3.61 4.78 -15.17
N GLY A 267 4.15 5.19 -14.03
CA GLY A 267 4.15 6.58 -13.56
C GLY A 267 2.92 6.97 -12.72
N ALA A 268 1.91 6.09 -12.59
CA ALA A 268 0.78 6.36 -11.72
C ALA A 268 1.17 6.22 -10.24
N LEU A 269 0.62 7.11 -9.39
CA LEU A 269 0.74 7.01 -7.95
C LEU A 269 -0.40 6.16 -7.39
N ILE A 270 -0.07 5.29 -6.46
CA ILE A 270 -1.01 4.40 -5.78
C ILE A 270 -0.73 4.36 -4.28
N GLU A 271 -1.75 4.13 -3.48
CA GLU A 271 -1.61 3.89 -2.05
C GLU A 271 -1.25 2.42 -1.80
N VAL A 272 -0.16 2.20 -1.07
CA VAL A 272 0.28 0.88 -0.63
C VAL A 272 0.06 0.78 0.87
N GLN A 273 -0.73 -0.20 1.29
CA GLN A 273 -1.01 -0.48 2.70
C GLN A 273 -0.29 -1.77 3.10
N LEU A 274 0.58 -1.66 4.07
CA LEU A 274 1.33 -2.76 4.65
C LEU A 274 1.01 -2.91 6.12
N SER A 275 0.99 -4.15 6.60
CA SER A 275 0.87 -4.45 8.02
C SER A 275 2.24 -4.34 8.66
N VAL A 276 2.36 -3.55 9.73
CA VAL A 276 3.63 -3.29 10.41
C VAL A 276 3.53 -3.60 11.91
N GLY A 277 4.64 -3.98 12.52
CA GLY A 277 4.70 -4.34 13.94
C GLY A 277 4.11 -5.72 14.24
N ASP A 278 4.01 -6.03 15.53
CA ASP A 278 3.54 -7.32 16.02
C ASP A 278 2.01 -7.46 15.89
N ASN A 279 1.58 -8.71 15.73
CA ASN A 279 0.17 -9.03 15.75
C ASN A 279 -0.31 -9.08 17.20
N LEU A 280 -1.00 -8.01 17.63
CA LEU A 280 -1.45 -7.85 19.00
C LEU A 280 -2.83 -8.48 19.20
N SER A 281 -2.98 -9.15 20.34
CA SER A 281 -4.28 -9.62 20.83
C SER A 281 -4.98 -8.46 21.52
N VAL A 282 -6.04 -7.96 20.93
CA VAL A 282 -6.73 -6.73 21.34
C VAL A 282 -8.23 -6.94 21.44
N VAL A 283 -8.90 -5.97 22.06
CA VAL A 283 -10.35 -5.86 22.06
C VAL A 283 -10.77 -4.73 21.13
N LYS A 284 -11.72 -4.98 20.25
CA LYS A 284 -12.32 -3.97 19.37
C LYS A 284 -13.67 -3.56 19.93
N ILE A 285 -13.84 -2.26 20.19
CA ILE A 285 -15.11 -1.70 20.63
C ILE A 285 -15.52 -0.51 19.78
N PRO A 286 -16.81 -0.23 19.58
CA PRO A 286 -17.25 1.00 18.92
C PRO A 286 -16.69 2.23 19.61
N SER A 287 -16.20 3.21 18.85
CA SER A 287 -15.61 4.43 19.43
C SER A 287 -16.59 5.24 20.28
N VAL A 288 -17.90 5.07 20.07
CA VAL A 288 -18.96 5.70 20.88
C VAL A 288 -19.06 5.14 22.29
N ALA A 289 -18.50 3.96 22.55
CA ALA A 289 -18.43 3.36 23.88
C ALA A 289 -17.35 4.00 24.75
N VAL A 290 -16.30 4.56 24.13
CA VAL A 290 -15.15 5.12 24.83
C VAL A 290 -15.43 6.54 25.27
N ARG A 291 -15.14 6.82 26.54
CA ARG A 291 -15.25 8.14 27.17
C ARG A 291 -13.86 8.61 27.57
N TYR A 292 -13.69 9.91 27.61
CA TYR A 292 -12.43 10.57 27.98
C TYR A 292 -12.66 11.56 29.11
N ASP A 293 -11.75 11.60 30.06
CA ASP A 293 -11.68 12.62 31.08
C ASP A 293 -10.24 13.05 31.37
N ALA A 294 -10.05 13.82 32.46
CA ALA A 294 -8.72 14.28 32.85
C ALA A 294 -7.74 13.16 33.27
N PHE A 295 -8.26 11.97 33.58
CA PHE A 295 -7.47 10.81 34.02
C PHE A 295 -7.24 9.76 32.92
N GLY A 296 -7.81 9.95 31.73
CA GLY A 296 -7.61 9.06 30.60
C GLY A 296 -8.88 8.54 29.96
N SER A 297 -8.76 7.38 29.32
CA SER A 297 -9.86 6.73 28.60
C SER A 297 -10.57 5.72 29.51
N TYR A 298 -11.87 5.67 29.43
CA TYR A 298 -12.67 4.70 30.18
C TYR A 298 -13.93 4.27 29.42
N VAL A 299 -14.51 3.16 29.84
CA VAL A 299 -15.82 2.65 29.39
C VAL A 299 -16.71 2.37 30.57
N PHE A 300 -18.00 2.18 30.35
CA PHE A 300 -18.90 1.64 31.33
C PHE A 300 -19.13 0.16 31.06
N ILE A 301 -18.73 -0.69 32.02
CA ILE A 301 -19.06 -2.11 32.08
C ILE A 301 -20.43 -2.26 32.74
N LEU A 302 -21.25 -3.11 32.17
CA LEU A 302 -22.57 -3.44 32.71
C LEU A 302 -22.48 -4.73 33.50
N ASN A 303 -22.62 -4.62 34.79
CA ASN A 303 -22.64 -5.75 35.73
C ASN A 303 -24.04 -5.93 36.30
N LYS A 304 -24.45 -7.19 36.50
CA LYS A 304 -25.71 -7.48 37.22
C LYS A 304 -25.49 -7.37 38.71
N ASP A 305 -26.39 -6.64 39.39
CA ASP A 305 -26.42 -6.56 40.82
C ASP A 305 -27.12 -7.80 41.48
N LYS A 306 -27.31 -7.79 42.79
CA LYS A 306 -27.98 -8.89 43.53
C LYS A 306 -29.43 -9.12 43.08
N ASN A 307 -30.07 -8.10 42.53
CA ASN A 307 -31.45 -8.14 42.06
C ASN A 307 -31.53 -8.52 40.56
N SER A 308 -30.41 -8.88 39.93
CA SER A 308 -30.29 -9.13 38.50
C SER A 308 -30.47 -7.90 37.60
N ASP A 309 -30.46 -6.69 38.18
CA ASP A 309 -30.51 -5.44 37.45
C ASP A 309 -29.14 -5.04 36.95
N TRP A 310 -29.09 -4.45 35.73
CA TRP A 310 -27.83 -4.00 35.16
C TRP A 310 -27.40 -2.66 35.78
N ARG A 311 -26.15 -2.60 36.26
CA ARG A 311 -25.53 -1.37 36.77
C ARG A 311 -24.27 -1.02 35.99
N ALA A 312 -24.11 0.27 35.73
CA ALA A 312 -22.94 0.80 35.05
C ALA A 312 -21.78 0.94 36.06
N THR A 313 -20.66 0.33 35.74
CA THR A 313 -19.40 0.47 36.51
C THR A 313 -18.33 1.03 35.56
N ARG A 314 -17.67 2.08 36.02
CA ARG A 314 -16.58 2.71 35.27
C ARG A 314 -15.33 1.82 35.26
N GLN A 315 -14.77 1.56 34.06
CA GLN A 315 -13.55 0.80 33.90
C GLN A 315 -12.56 1.60 33.07
N THR A 316 -11.39 1.89 33.62
CA THR A 316 -10.28 2.53 32.88
C THR A 316 -9.71 1.55 31.83
N ILE A 317 -9.41 2.06 30.65
CA ILE A 317 -8.87 1.28 29.53
C ILE A 317 -7.66 1.98 28.92
N GLU A 318 -6.77 1.20 28.31
CA GLU A 318 -5.70 1.72 27.48
C GLU A 318 -6.08 1.59 26.01
N VAL A 319 -6.12 2.72 25.31
CA VAL A 319 -6.45 2.80 23.89
C VAL A 319 -5.17 2.85 23.09
N GLN A 320 -4.97 1.88 22.19
CA GLN A 320 -3.84 1.87 21.26
C GLN A 320 -4.04 2.87 20.12
N THR A 321 -5.18 2.79 19.48
CA THR A 321 -5.53 3.66 18.34
C THR A 321 -7.03 3.60 18.06
N LYS A 322 -7.49 4.55 17.25
CA LYS A 322 -8.84 4.57 16.73
C LYS A 322 -8.79 4.39 15.22
N VAL A 323 -9.51 3.39 14.72
CA VAL A 323 -9.59 3.10 13.29
C VAL A 323 -11.05 3.21 12.85
N ASN A 324 -11.37 4.20 12.05
CA ASN A 324 -12.73 4.54 11.61
C ASN A 324 -13.69 4.72 12.80
N LYS A 325 -14.71 3.87 12.89
CA LYS A 325 -15.72 3.86 13.97
C LYS A 325 -15.37 2.94 15.15
N THR A 326 -14.19 2.29 15.11
CA THR A 326 -13.75 1.29 16.08
C THR A 326 -12.52 1.77 16.85
N THR A 327 -12.48 1.53 18.15
CA THR A 327 -11.33 1.79 19.01
C THR A 327 -10.66 0.47 19.38
N ILE A 328 -9.35 0.43 19.24
CA ILE A 328 -8.51 -0.72 19.59
C ILE A 328 -8.04 -0.54 21.03
N VAL A 329 -8.39 -1.47 21.89
CA VAL A 329 -8.07 -1.48 23.33
C VAL A 329 -7.09 -2.60 23.62
N THR A 330 -5.96 -2.26 24.23
CA THR A 330 -4.88 -3.21 24.57
C THR A 330 -5.00 -3.75 25.97
N SER A 331 -5.53 -2.95 26.93
CA SER A 331 -5.69 -3.39 28.31
C SER A 331 -6.92 -2.75 28.97
N GLY A 332 -7.32 -3.32 30.10
CA GLY A 332 -8.44 -2.82 30.91
C GLY A 332 -9.80 -3.49 30.64
N LEU A 333 -9.91 -4.39 29.65
CA LEU A 333 -11.13 -5.17 29.39
C LEU A 333 -10.84 -6.67 29.39
N SER A 334 -11.77 -7.44 29.93
CA SER A 334 -11.73 -8.90 29.89
C SER A 334 -12.72 -9.45 28.86
N ILE A 335 -12.36 -10.56 28.22
CA ILE A 335 -13.23 -11.22 27.25
C ILE A 335 -14.53 -11.66 27.94
N GLY A 336 -15.67 -11.44 27.29
CA GLY A 336 -16.99 -11.78 27.80
C GLY A 336 -17.65 -10.67 28.66
N GLN A 337 -16.94 -9.59 28.99
CA GLN A 337 -17.54 -8.44 29.63
C GLN A 337 -18.56 -7.75 28.74
N THR A 338 -19.63 -7.22 29.33
CA THR A 338 -20.64 -6.43 28.61
C THR A 338 -20.31 -4.95 28.79
N VAL A 339 -20.10 -4.23 27.69
CA VAL A 339 -19.76 -2.81 27.68
C VAL A 339 -20.91 -2.00 27.07
N ALA A 340 -21.24 -0.87 27.70
CA ALA A 340 -22.22 0.08 27.15
C ALA A 340 -21.65 0.78 25.92
N SER A 341 -22.40 0.79 24.82
CA SER A 341 -22.01 1.44 23.55
C SER A 341 -22.80 2.72 23.30
N ILE A 342 -23.87 2.67 22.52
CA ILE A 342 -24.71 3.83 22.24
C ILE A 342 -25.50 4.20 23.51
N GLY A 343 -25.46 5.48 23.88
CA GLY A 343 -26.07 5.99 25.12
C GLY A 343 -25.10 6.03 26.31
N SER A 344 -23.85 5.52 26.16
CA SER A 344 -22.84 5.53 27.25
C SER A 344 -22.56 6.92 27.83
N SER A 345 -22.80 7.99 27.07
CA SER A 345 -22.60 9.38 27.51
C SER A 345 -23.51 9.83 28.63
N LYS A 346 -24.63 9.15 28.83
CA LYS A 346 -25.61 9.46 29.89
C LYS A 346 -25.32 8.73 31.21
N LEU A 347 -24.43 7.73 31.15
CA LEU A 347 -24.14 6.88 32.30
C LEU A 347 -23.26 7.57 33.35
N ARG A 348 -23.48 7.18 34.60
CA ARG A 348 -22.65 7.52 35.74
C ARG A 348 -22.39 6.25 36.55
N GLU A 349 -21.37 6.28 37.40
CA GLU A 349 -21.03 5.17 38.28
C GLU A 349 -22.24 4.74 39.11
N GLY A 350 -22.55 3.44 39.13
CA GLY A 350 -23.62 2.82 39.88
C GLY A 350 -25.04 2.98 39.29
N LEU A 351 -25.23 3.73 38.19
CA LEU A 351 -26.54 4.01 37.62
C LEU A 351 -27.21 2.72 37.12
N LEU A 352 -28.53 2.61 37.38
CA LEU A 352 -29.39 1.54 36.87
C LEU A 352 -29.50 1.67 35.32
N VAL A 353 -29.32 0.57 34.61
CA VAL A 353 -29.27 0.59 33.15
C VAL A 353 -30.28 -0.40 32.55
N ASN A 354 -31.09 0.07 31.65
CA ASN A 354 -31.90 -0.77 30.78
C ASN A 354 -31.13 -1.09 29.51
N VAL A 355 -30.79 -2.37 29.33
CA VAL A 355 -30.06 -2.81 28.14
C VAL A 355 -31.06 -3.06 27.01
N ALA A 356 -31.05 -2.19 25.98
CA ALA A 356 -31.78 -2.44 24.76
C ALA A 356 -31.14 -3.59 23.99
N ALA A 357 -31.94 -4.45 23.36
CA ALA A 357 -31.44 -5.51 22.50
C ALA A 357 -30.52 -4.92 21.45
N SER A 358 -29.26 -5.35 21.42
CA SER A 358 -28.33 -4.93 20.38
C SER A 358 -28.68 -5.65 19.09
N ASP A 359 -28.80 -4.94 17.99
CA ASP A 359 -28.63 -5.50 16.65
C ASP A 359 -27.14 -5.90 16.50
N ALA A 360 -26.76 -6.97 17.18
CA ALA A 360 -25.39 -7.45 17.31
C ALA A 360 -24.93 -8.20 16.05
N GLY A 361 -25.36 -7.78 14.87
CA GLY A 361 -25.06 -8.48 13.60
C GLY A 361 -24.47 -7.64 12.48
N ASN A 362 -24.62 -6.31 12.49
CA ASN A 362 -24.43 -5.60 11.22
C ASN A 362 -23.54 -4.33 11.23
N THR A 363 -22.75 -4.05 12.25
CA THR A 363 -21.98 -2.77 12.29
C THR A 363 -20.45 -2.93 12.37
N LEU A 364 -19.91 -4.14 12.24
CA LEU A 364 -18.45 -4.34 12.29
C LEU A 364 -17.81 -4.67 10.93
N ASN A 365 -18.59 -4.70 9.84
CA ASN A 365 -18.10 -5.09 8.50
C ASN A 365 -18.24 -4.00 7.42
N GLU A 366 -18.31 -2.69 7.77
CA GLU A 366 -18.20 -1.60 6.80
C GLU A 366 -16.98 -0.72 7.06
#